data_db838b49866ae56ef07d78e442df01b1
#
_entry.id   db838b49866ae56ef07d78e442df01b1
#
_cell.length_a   1.000
_cell.length_b   1.000
_cell.length_c   1.000
_cell.angle_alpha   90.00
_cell.angle_beta   90.00
_cell.angle_gamma   90.00
#
_symmetry.space_group_name_H-M   'P 1'
#
loop_
_entity.id
_entity.type
_entity.pdbx_description
1 polymer ?
#
loop_
_entity_poly.entity_id
_entity_poly.type
_entity_poly.pdbx_seq_one_letter_code
_entity_poly.pdbx_strand_id
1 'polypeptide(L)'
;MIARILIDNNTRSALTPEWGLSVWIEHNGHRFLLDTGASARFAENAVQMGLDLEEAEFAVLSHAHYDHSDGMEAFFEKNRTAPMYLRKGSGENCYSRQEKVYRYIGIKEGYLEKFKDRLVYVEGDFEACPGVTLIPHKTRALETLGRKAGMYIKRGSSWLPDSFFHEQSLAVDTERGIMVFNSCSHGGADNIIRETAETWPDRHIYGIVGGLHLFRSSDEEVRALAGRIRETGIEAVYTGHCTGERQFEILKEELGDVVCPLYTGLEIVV
;
A
#
# COMPACT_ATOMS: atom_id res chain seq x y z
N MET A 1 -11.43 -6.46 13.06
CA MET A 1 -10.42 -6.71 12.02
C MET A 1 -9.07 -7.00 12.69
N ILE A 2 -8.28 -7.92 12.14
CA ILE A 2 -6.90 -8.17 12.55
C ILE A 2 -6.01 -8.01 11.31
N ALA A 3 -4.96 -7.19 11.40
CA ALA A 3 -3.95 -7.07 10.35
C ALA A 3 -2.57 -7.40 10.91
N ARG A 4 -1.81 -8.26 10.22
CA ARG A 4 -0.46 -8.68 10.59
C ARG A 4 0.51 -8.28 9.49
N ILE A 5 1.54 -7.53 9.88
CA ILE A 5 2.55 -7.03 8.93
C ILE A 5 3.57 -8.14 8.67
N LEU A 6 3.49 -8.73 7.48
CA LEU A 6 4.42 -9.80 7.08
C LEU A 6 5.77 -9.24 6.65
N ILE A 7 5.78 -8.09 6.00
CA ILE A 7 6.98 -7.36 5.55
C ILE A 7 6.83 -5.87 5.80
N ASP A 8 7.86 -5.29 6.33
CA ASP A 8 8.21 -3.87 6.38
C ASP A 8 9.74 -3.76 6.39
N ASN A 9 10.30 -2.59 6.19
CA ASN A 9 11.75 -2.34 6.21
C ASN A 9 12.39 -2.60 7.58
N ASN A 10 11.59 -2.54 8.63
CA ASN A 10 12.02 -2.69 10.01
C ASN A 10 11.38 -3.92 10.66
N THR A 11 12.06 -4.47 11.69
CA THR A 11 11.50 -5.53 12.54
C THR A 11 11.86 -5.29 14.00
N ARG A 12 11.03 -5.82 14.91
CA ARG A 12 11.29 -5.86 16.35
C ARG A 12 11.30 -7.29 16.88
N SER A 13 11.45 -8.28 15.99
CA SER A 13 11.40 -9.70 16.28
C SER A 13 12.47 -10.46 15.50
N ALA A 14 12.43 -11.79 15.51
CA ALA A 14 13.29 -12.65 14.69
C ALA A 14 12.86 -12.74 13.21
N LEU A 15 11.73 -12.13 12.84
CA LEU A 15 11.26 -12.10 11.45
C LEU A 15 12.19 -11.27 10.56
N THR A 16 12.25 -11.63 9.29
CA THR A 16 13.17 -11.00 8.34
C THR A 16 12.54 -9.77 7.71
N PRO A 17 13.07 -8.54 7.93
CA PRO A 17 12.60 -7.35 7.25
C PRO A 17 13.10 -7.29 5.81
N GLU A 18 12.41 -6.49 4.98
CA GLU A 18 12.78 -6.25 3.59
C GLU A 18 12.26 -4.87 3.17
N TRP A 19 12.94 -4.20 2.24
CA TRP A 19 12.36 -3.02 1.60
C TRP A 19 11.12 -3.43 0.80
N GLY A 20 9.95 -3.08 1.33
CA GLY A 20 8.66 -3.47 0.77
C GLY A 20 7.57 -3.51 1.84
N LEU A 21 6.38 -3.86 1.44
CA LEU A 21 5.26 -4.09 2.36
C LEU A 21 4.48 -5.34 1.95
N SER A 22 4.02 -6.09 2.95
CA SER A 22 3.03 -7.15 2.80
C SER A 22 2.22 -7.27 4.09
N VAL A 23 0.90 -7.36 3.98
CA VAL A 23 -0.02 -7.39 5.13
C VAL A 23 -1.02 -8.52 4.97
N TRP A 24 -1.08 -9.41 5.94
CA TRP A 24 -2.15 -10.39 6.10
C TRP A 24 -3.30 -9.75 6.87
N ILE A 25 -4.53 -9.86 6.36
CA ILE A 25 -5.71 -9.24 6.96
C ILE A 25 -6.80 -10.29 7.16
N GLU A 26 -7.40 -10.28 8.35
CA GLU A 26 -8.56 -11.06 8.72
C GLU A 26 -9.71 -10.14 9.11
N HIS A 27 -10.86 -10.28 8.45
CA HIS A 27 -12.03 -9.45 8.71
C HIS A 27 -13.33 -10.23 8.45
N ASN A 28 -14.23 -10.30 9.43
CA ASN A 28 -15.53 -10.96 9.33
C ASN A 28 -15.49 -12.41 8.78
N GLY A 29 -14.43 -13.16 9.14
CA GLY A 29 -14.21 -14.53 8.66
C GLY A 29 -13.51 -14.64 7.32
N HIS A 30 -13.31 -13.54 6.59
CA HIS A 30 -12.52 -13.47 5.37
C HIS A 30 -11.04 -13.28 5.67
N ARG A 31 -10.17 -13.88 4.86
CA ARG A 31 -8.71 -13.77 4.94
C ARG A 31 -8.15 -13.35 3.60
N PHE A 32 -7.31 -12.34 3.59
CA PHE A 32 -6.74 -11.84 2.34
C PHE A 32 -5.38 -11.19 2.56
N LEU A 33 -4.64 -11.06 1.47
CA LEU A 33 -3.29 -10.51 1.45
C LEU A 33 -3.29 -9.16 0.74
N LEU A 34 -2.65 -8.15 1.32
CA LEU A 34 -2.29 -6.91 0.63
C LEU A 34 -0.80 -6.94 0.37
N ASP A 35 -0.41 -6.86 -0.90
CA ASP A 35 0.95 -6.89 -1.41
C ASP A 35 1.79 -8.13 -1.03
N THR A 36 2.89 -8.32 -1.71
CA THR A 36 3.75 -9.51 -1.58
C THR A 36 5.20 -9.17 -1.25
N GLY A 37 5.53 -7.88 -1.00
CA GLY A 37 6.91 -7.47 -0.81
C GLY A 37 7.77 -7.57 -2.08
N ALA A 38 9.09 -7.46 -1.92
CA ALA A 38 10.07 -7.51 -2.99
C ALA A 38 10.62 -8.93 -3.26
N SER A 39 10.22 -9.94 -2.47
CA SER A 39 10.70 -11.32 -2.60
C SER A 39 9.77 -12.33 -1.93
N ALA A 40 10.20 -13.59 -1.80
CA ALA A 40 9.46 -14.63 -1.08
C ALA A 40 9.48 -14.48 0.46
N ARG A 41 10.16 -13.48 1.02
CA ARG A 41 10.33 -13.32 2.49
C ARG A 41 9.02 -13.17 3.25
N PHE A 42 8.03 -12.51 2.65
CA PHE A 42 6.69 -12.40 3.27
C PHE A 42 6.09 -13.79 3.55
N ALA A 43 6.29 -14.74 2.63
CA ALA A 43 5.78 -16.10 2.78
C ALA A 43 6.56 -16.89 3.85
N GLU A 44 7.86 -16.68 3.97
CA GLU A 44 8.69 -17.23 5.04
C GLU A 44 8.26 -16.69 6.40
N ASN A 45 8.02 -15.37 6.50
CA ASN A 45 7.52 -14.74 7.72
C ASN A 45 6.10 -15.21 8.06
N ALA A 46 5.20 -15.37 7.08
CA ALA A 46 3.87 -15.92 7.30
C ALA A 46 3.92 -17.29 8.00
N VAL A 47 4.79 -18.20 7.52
CA VAL A 47 5.00 -19.51 8.15
C VAL A 47 5.50 -19.38 9.59
N GLN A 48 6.46 -18.48 9.85
CA GLN A 48 6.99 -18.25 11.20
C GLN A 48 5.92 -17.64 12.14
N MET A 49 4.97 -16.89 11.60
CA MET A 49 3.83 -16.33 12.34
C MET A 49 2.65 -17.31 12.46
N GLY A 50 2.78 -18.54 11.94
CA GLY A 50 1.74 -19.56 11.98
C GLY A 50 0.55 -19.28 11.05
N LEU A 51 0.77 -18.50 9.99
CA LEU A 51 -0.22 -18.16 8.96
C LEU A 51 -0.07 -19.05 7.74
N ASP A 52 -1.18 -19.51 7.20
CA ASP A 52 -1.22 -20.30 5.97
C ASP A 52 -1.72 -19.43 4.81
N LEU A 53 -0.86 -19.15 3.86
CA LEU A 53 -1.21 -18.37 2.67
C LEU A 53 -2.23 -19.06 1.76
N GLU A 54 -2.40 -20.39 1.87
CA GLU A 54 -3.46 -21.12 1.15
C GLU A 54 -4.86 -20.70 1.59
N GLU A 55 -5.01 -20.18 2.81
CA GLU A 55 -6.28 -19.71 3.37
C GLU A 55 -6.69 -18.31 2.85
N ALA A 56 -5.82 -17.60 2.12
CA ALA A 56 -6.19 -16.33 1.50
C ALA A 56 -7.24 -16.57 0.40
N GLU A 57 -8.38 -15.91 0.52
CA GLU A 57 -9.45 -15.95 -0.49
C GLU A 57 -9.10 -15.13 -1.73
N PHE A 58 -8.33 -14.06 -1.54
CA PHE A 58 -7.79 -13.21 -2.60
C PHE A 58 -6.54 -12.46 -2.11
N ALA A 59 -5.81 -11.90 -3.05
CA ALA A 59 -4.78 -10.90 -2.78
C ALA A 59 -5.12 -9.57 -3.46
N VAL A 60 -4.54 -8.49 -2.98
CA VAL A 60 -4.66 -7.15 -3.56
C VAL A 60 -3.25 -6.62 -3.80
N LEU A 61 -2.99 -6.13 -5.01
CA LEU A 61 -1.81 -5.33 -5.29
C LEU A 61 -2.17 -3.86 -5.11
N SER A 62 -1.53 -3.20 -4.14
CA SER A 62 -1.78 -1.78 -3.86
C SER A 62 -1.39 -0.88 -5.03
N HIS A 63 -0.25 -1.17 -5.67
CA HIS A 63 0.27 -0.44 -6.82
C HIS A 63 1.37 -1.21 -7.55
N ALA A 64 1.73 -0.77 -8.74
CA ALA A 64 2.57 -1.52 -9.68
C ALA A 64 4.10 -1.32 -9.46
N HIS A 65 4.59 -1.30 -8.20
CA HIS A 65 6.01 -1.26 -7.90
C HIS A 65 6.55 -2.62 -7.43
N TYR A 66 7.84 -2.87 -7.71
CA TYR A 66 8.52 -4.15 -7.48
C TYR A 66 8.52 -4.59 -6.01
N ASP A 67 8.66 -3.64 -5.10
CA ASP A 67 8.72 -3.86 -3.65
C ASP A 67 7.36 -4.18 -3.01
N HIS A 68 6.31 -4.28 -3.84
CA HIS A 68 4.97 -4.73 -3.48
C HIS A 68 4.52 -5.94 -4.31
N SER A 69 5.16 -6.19 -5.46
CA SER A 69 4.72 -7.18 -6.45
C SER A 69 5.68 -8.35 -6.69
N ASP A 70 6.98 -8.23 -6.39
CA ASP A 70 7.97 -9.24 -6.80
C ASP A 70 7.85 -10.56 -6.03
N GLY A 71 7.17 -10.57 -4.88
CA GLY A 71 6.77 -11.79 -4.18
C GLY A 71 5.56 -12.52 -4.78
N MET A 72 4.92 -11.97 -5.82
CA MET A 72 3.71 -12.53 -6.46
C MET A 72 3.88 -14.01 -6.88
N GLU A 73 5.06 -14.38 -7.39
CA GLU A 73 5.37 -15.77 -7.75
C GLU A 73 5.27 -16.70 -6.54
N ALA A 74 5.87 -16.32 -5.41
CA ALA A 74 5.82 -17.10 -4.17
C ALA A 74 4.38 -17.21 -3.63
N PHE A 75 3.57 -16.16 -3.75
CA PHE A 75 2.15 -16.22 -3.40
C PHE A 75 1.41 -17.26 -4.26
N PHE A 76 1.53 -17.18 -5.58
CA PHE A 76 0.81 -18.09 -6.48
C PHE A 76 1.35 -19.53 -6.46
N GLU A 77 2.58 -19.75 -6.02
CA GLU A 77 3.09 -21.09 -5.76
C GLU A 77 2.46 -21.73 -4.52
N LYS A 78 2.21 -20.93 -3.47
CA LYS A 78 1.55 -21.38 -2.24
C LYS A 78 0.04 -21.46 -2.42
N ASN A 79 -0.59 -20.39 -2.81
CA ASN A 79 -2.03 -20.35 -3.02
C ASN A 79 -2.35 -20.64 -4.49
N ARG A 80 -3.10 -21.72 -4.75
CA ARG A 80 -3.42 -22.20 -6.12
C ARG A 80 -4.73 -21.65 -6.66
N THR A 81 -5.56 -21.00 -5.85
CA THR A 81 -6.94 -20.62 -6.20
C THR A 81 -7.21 -19.12 -6.12
N ALA A 82 -6.66 -18.42 -5.14
CA ALA A 82 -6.96 -17.01 -4.90
C ALA A 82 -6.59 -16.11 -6.09
N PRO A 83 -7.49 -15.26 -6.58
CA PRO A 83 -7.13 -14.20 -7.53
C PRO A 83 -6.34 -13.10 -6.83
N MET A 84 -5.64 -12.29 -7.64
CA MET A 84 -5.07 -11.02 -7.18
C MET A 84 -5.78 -9.87 -7.89
N TYR A 85 -6.33 -8.94 -7.10
CA TYR A 85 -6.98 -7.73 -7.60
C TYR A 85 -5.95 -6.62 -7.78
N LEU A 86 -5.91 -6.01 -8.95
CA LEU A 86 -5.08 -4.86 -9.27
C LEU A 86 -5.85 -3.85 -10.12
N ARG A 87 -5.41 -2.59 -10.10
CA ARG A 87 -6.08 -1.56 -10.92
C ARG A 87 -5.86 -1.80 -12.40
N LYS A 88 -6.85 -1.45 -13.22
CA LYS A 88 -6.75 -1.50 -14.69
C LYS A 88 -5.56 -0.71 -15.23
N GLY A 89 -5.09 0.30 -14.50
CA GLY A 89 -3.90 1.07 -14.82
C GLY A 89 -2.57 0.37 -14.53
N SER A 90 -2.60 -0.78 -13.84
CA SER A 90 -1.38 -1.51 -13.50
C SER A 90 -0.74 -2.12 -14.73
N GLY A 91 0.56 -1.86 -14.89
CA GLY A 91 1.36 -2.34 -16.01
C GLY A 91 2.82 -2.48 -15.61
N GLU A 92 3.59 -3.18 -16.44
CA GLU A 92 5.05 -3.31 -16.32
C GLU A 92 5.73 -2.04 -16.89
N ASN A 93 5.44 -0.87 -16.28
CA ASN A 93 5.78 0.43 -16.87
C ASN A 93 5.98 1.53 -15.80
N CYS A 94 6.63 1.22 -14.68
CA CYS A 94 6.96 2.21 -13.66
C CYS A 94 8.46 2.43 -13.60
N TYR A 95 8.89 3.70 -13.51
CA TYR A 95 10.30 4.09 -13.49
C TYR A 95 10.55 5.18 -12.46
N SER A 96 11.68 5.11 -11.77
CA SER A 96 12.22 6.22 -11.00
C SER A 96 13.28 6.97 -11.80
N ARG A 97 13.34 8.30 -11.66
CA ARG A 97 14.37 9.13 -12.25
C ARG A 97 15.26 9.71 -11.17
N GLN A 98 16.54 9.39 -11.24
CA GLN A 98 17.57 10.02 -10.43
C GLN A 98 18.54 10.72 -11.38
N GLU A 99 18.73 12.01 -11.18
CA GLU A 99 19.48 12.90 -12.11
C GLU A 99 18.88 12.85 -13.52
N LYS A 100 19.53 12.13 -14.44
CA LYS A 100 19.09 11.95 -15.84
C LYS A 100 18.84 10.49 -16.23
N VAL A 101 18.94 9.57 -15.24
CA VAL A 101 18.81 8.12 -15.48
C VAL A 101 17.43 7.65 -15.02
N TYR A 102 16.71 6.97 -15.91
CA TYR A 102 15.48 6.27 -15.60
C TYR A 102 15.80 4.82 -15.24
N ARG A 103 15.35 4.37 -14.08
CA ARG A 103 15.48 2.99 -13.60
C ARG A 103 14.11 2.37 -13.50
N TYR A 104 13.97 1.15 -13.99
CA TYR A 104 12.75 0.37 -13.83
C TYR A 104 12.51 0.07 -12.36
N ILE A 105 11.27 0.31 -11.91
CA ILE A 105 10.80 0.02 -10.54
C ILE A 105 9.44 -0.65 -10.54
N GLY A 106 8.96 -1.10 -11.71
CA GLY A 106 7.65 -1.71 -11.89
C GLY A 106 7.59 -3.17 -11.49
N ILE A 107 6.40 -3.76 -11.70
CA ILE A 107 6.16 -5.20 -11.61
C ILE A 107 7.20 -5.92 -12.49
N LYS A 108 7.77 -7.02 -12.02
CA LYS A 108 8.76 -7.79 -12.75
C LYS A 108 8.26 -8.13 -14.15
N GLU A 109 9.06 -7.80 -15.16
CA GLU A 109 8.70 -7.97 -16.56
C GLU A 109 8.28 -9.42 -16.86
N GLY A 110 7.14 -9.57 -17.54
CA GLY A 110 6.53 -10.86 -17.87
C GLY A 110 5.61 -11.45 -16.79
N TYR A 111 5.53 -10.87 -15.58
CA TYR A 111 4.64 -11.40 -14.52
C TYR A 111 3.17 -11.22 -14.85
N LEU A 112 2.78 -10.11 -15.47
CA LEU A 112 1.38 -9.88 -15.85
C LEU A 112 0.90 -10.91 -16.88
N GLU A 113 1.74 -11.30 -17.82
CA GLU A 113 1.40 -12.38 -18.77
C GLU A 113 1.49 -13.76 -18.10
N LYS A 114 2.51 -14.01 -17.27
CA LYS A 114 2.69 -15.30 -16.59
C LYS A 114 1.51 -15.67 -15.70
N PHE A 115 0.94 -14.70 -15.01
CA PHE A 115 -0.13 -14.91 -14.04
C PHE A 115 -1.50 -14.41 -14.48
N LYS A 116 -1.69 -14.08 -15.76
CA LYS A 116 -2.91 -13.46 -16.32
C LYS A 116 -4.21 -14.12 -15.90
N ASP A 117 -4.23 -15.45 -15.77
CA ASP A 117 -5.42 -16.21 -15.40
C ASP A 117 -5.80 -16.08 -13.91
N ARG A 118 -4.92 -15.46 -13.12
CA ARG A 118 -5.06 -15.20 -11.69
C ARG A 118 -5.20 -13.72 -11.37
N LEU A 119 -5.01 -12.84 -12.34
CA LEU A 119 -5.08 -11.39 -12.18
C LEU A 119 -6.47 -10.88 -12.56
N VAL A 120 -7.08 -10.12 -11.65
CA VAL A 120 -8.38 -9.50 -11.86
C VAL A 120 -8.22 -7.98 -11.83
N TYR A 121 -8.41 -7.35 -12.99
CA TYR A 121 -8.31 -5.90 -13.12
C TYR A 121 -9.62 -5.24 -12.71
N VAL A 122 -9.55 -4.30 -11.74
CA VAL A 122 -10.71 -3.60 -11.20
C VAL A 122 -10.71 -2.11 -11.58
N GLU A 123 -11.92 -1.55 -11.69
CA GLU A 123 -12.16 -0.13 -11.97
C GLU A 123 -13.15 0.44 -10.95
N GLY A 124 -13.12 1.76 -10.73
CA GLY A 124 -14.02 2.41 -9.77
C GLY A 124 -13.86 1.87 -8.34
N ASP A 125 -14.80 2.17 -7.49
CA ASP A 125 -14.90 1.55 -6.16
C ASP A 125 -15.39 0.10 -6.36
N PHE A 126 -14.64 -0.87 -5.79
CA PHE A 126 -14.89 -2.31 -6.01
C PHE A 126 -14.94 -3.04 -4.68
N GLU A 127 -16.10 -3.60 -4.33
CA GLU A 127 -16.25 -4.44 -3.13
C GLU A 127 -15.66 -5.83 -3.42
N ALA A 128 -14.54 -6.14 -2.75
CA ALA A 128 -13.85 -7.44 -2.90
C ALA A 128 -14.53 -8.55 -2.08
N CYS A 129 -15.04 -8.21 -0.90
CA CYS A 129 -15.93 -9.02 -0.07
C CYS A 129 -16.71 -8.09 0.86
N PRO A 130 -17.75 -8.58 1.58
CA PRO A 130 -18.56 -7.72 2.45
C PRO A 130 -17.75 -6.90 3.44
N GLY A 131 -17.84 -5.57 3.34
CA GLY A 131 -17.12 -4.62 4.18
C GLY A 131 -15.66 -4.38 3.79
N VAL A 132 -15.22 -4.86 2.62
CA VAL A 132 -13.86 -4.64 2.08
C VAL A 132 -13.94 -4.06 0.68
N THR A 133 -13.52 -2.82 0.52
CA THR A 133 -13.61 -2.08 -0.75
C THR A 133 -12.25 -1.60 -1.25
N LEU A 134 -11.99 -1.79 -2.54
CA LEU A 134 -10.83 -1.25 -3.25
C LEU A 134 -11.20 0.09 -3.87
N ILE A 135 -10.46 1.14 -3.51
CA ILE A 135 -10.77 2.54 -3.89
C ILE A 135 -9.66 3.09 -4.76
N PRO A 136 -9.96 3.60 -5.97
CA PRO A 136 -8.98 4.28 -6.82
C PRO A 136 -8.72 5.70 -6.32
N HIS A 137 -7.68 6.33 -6.82
CA HIS A 137 -7.56 7.78 -6.70
C HIS A 137 -8.71 8.50 -7.41
N LYS A 138 -9.28 9.49 -6.71
CA LYS A 138 -10.30 10.43 -7.19
C LYS A 138 -9.72 11.83 -7.36
N THR A 139 -8.58 12.10 -6.72
CA THR A 139 -7.83 13.35 -6.81
C THR A 139 -7.26 13.52 -8.23
N ARG A 140 -7.40 14.73 -8.76
CA ARG A 140 -6.89 15.09 -10.09
C ARG A 140 -5.44 15.58 -10.02
N ALA A 141 -4.76 15.56 -11.17
CA ALA A 141 -3.42 16.14 -11.35
C ALA A 141 -2.33 15.48 -10.47
N LEU A 142 -2.46 14.18 -10.17
CA LEU A 142 -1.48 13.42 -9.38
C LEU A 142 -0.12 13.32 -10.09
N GLU A 143 -0.04 13.53 -11.39
CA GLU A 143 1.22 13.65 -12.14
C GLU A 143 2.13 14.77 -11.61
N THR A 144 1.60 15.73 -10.86
CA THR A 144 2.43 16.73 -10.17
C THR A 144 3.21 16.09 -9.03
N LEU A 145 2.59 15.15 -8.29
CA LEU A 145 3.23 14.37 -7.24
C LEU A 145 4.23 13.39 -7.85
N GLY A 146 3.88 12.72 -8.96
CA GLY A 146 4.79 11.83 -9.68
C GLY A 146 6.05 12.58 -10.15
N ARG A 147 5.91 13.77 -10.70
CA ARG A 147 7.04 14.62 -11.09
C ARG A 147 7.92 14.98 -9.89
N LYS A 148 7.31 15.37 -8.77
CA LYS A 148 8.01 15.72 -7.53
C LYS A 148 8.76 14.53 -6.96
N ALA A 149 8.15 13.37 -6.94
CA ALA A 149 8.75 12.11 -6.47
C ALA A 149 9.81 11.54 -7.44
N GLY A 150 9.92 12.09 -8.66
CA GLY A 150 10.78 11.55 -9.70
C GLY A 150 10.27 10.23 -10.27
N MET A 151 8.95 10.02 -10.28
CA MET A 151 8.31 8.82 -10.80
C MET A 151 7.68 9.06 -12.16
N TYR A 152 7.89 8.13 -13.06
CA TYR A 152 7.55 8.26 -14.48
C TYR A 152 7.03 6.95 -15.05
N ILE A 153 6.20 7.09 -16.09
CA ILE A 153 5.83 6.02 -17.01
C ILE A 153 6.38 6.32 -18.40
N LYS A 154 6.58 5.30 -19.22
CA LYS A 154 7.03 5.44 -20.61
C LYS A 154 5.85 5.25 -21.56
N ARG A 155 5.63 6.21 -22.47
CA ARG A 155 4.63 6.10 -23.54
C ARG A 155 5.29 6.33 -24.89
N GLY A 156 5.52 5.29 -25.65
CA GLY A 156 6.33 5.33 -26.88
C GLY A 156 7.76 5.80 -26.56
N SER A 157 8.20 6.89 -27.15
CA SER A 157 9.50 7.53 -26.89
C SER A 157 9.49 8.54 -25.74
N SER A 158 8.33 8.87 -25.18
CA SER A 158 8.16 9.94 -24.20
C SER A 158 8.11 9.42 -22.77
N TRP A 159 8.72 10.17 -21.84
CA TRP A 159 8.62 9.98 -20.40
C TRP A 159 7.58 10.94 -19.84
N LEU A 160 6.53 10.40 -19.23
CA LEU A 160 5.48 11.17 -18.58
C LEU A 160 5.58 11.00 -17.07
N PRO A 161 5.37 12.04 -16.26
CA PRO A 161 5.23 11.86 -14.83
C PRO A 161 4.12 10.86 -14.52
N ASP A 162 4.35 10.01 -13.54
CA ASP A 162 3.34 9.04 -13.13
C ASP A 162 2.14 9.75 -12.50
N SER A 163 0.96 9.33 -12.86
CA SER A 163 -0.32 9.80 -12.30
C SER A 163 -0.91 8.82 -11.29
N PHE A 164 -0.18 7.74 -11.01
CA PHE A 164 -0.55 6.69 -10.06
C PHE A 164 -1.92 6.04 -10.31
N PHE A 165 -2.35 5.97 -11.57
CA PHE A 165 -3.57 5.23 -11.94
C PHE A 165 -3.54 3.75 -11.59
N HIS A 166 -2.36 3.22 -11.31
CA HIS A 166 -2.15 1.86 -10.84
C HIS A 166 -2.24 1.72 -9.31
N GLU A 167 -2.35 2.81 -8.55
CA GLU A 167 -2.48 2.77 -7.09
C GLU A 167 -3.93 2.68 -6.66
N GLN A 168 -4.19 1.91 -5.60
CA GLN A 168 -5.48 1.78 -4.93
C GLN A 168 -5.32 1.65 -3.43
N SER A 169 -6.34 2.10 -2.71
CA SER A 169 -6.49 1.86 -1.29
C SER A 169 -7.41 0.68 -1.04
N LEU A 170 -7.11 -0.11 -0.02
CA LEU A 170 -8.00 -1.14 0.51
C LEU A 170 -8.64 -0.59 1.79
N ALA A 171 -9.96 -0.42 1.79
CA ALA A 171 -10.74 0.09 2.92
C ALA A 171 -11.51 -1.06 3.56
N VAL A 172 -11.38 -1.18 4.89
CA VAL A 172 -12.08 -2.21 5.69
C VAL A 172 -13.03 -1.52 6.66
N ASP A 173 -14.32 -1.84 6.59
CA ASP A 173 -15.35 -1.32 7.49
C ASP A 173 -15.33 -2.06 8.81
N THR A 174 -14.86 -1.42 9.87
CA THR A 174 -14.75 -1.97 11.22
C THR A 174 -15.76 -1.33 12.16
N GLU A 175 -15.91 -1.88 13.37
CA GLU A 175 -16.78 -1.29 14.39
C GLU A 175 -16.34 0.13 14.81
N ARG A 176 -15.03 0.43 14.73
CA ARG A 176 -14.47 1.76 15.06
C ARG A 176 -14.52 2.75 13.91
N GLY A 177 -14.89 2.32 12.72
CA GLY A 177 -14.87 3.11 11.48
C GLY A 177 -14.02 2.44 10.40
N ILE A 178 -13.79 3.15 9.31
CA ILE A 178 -13.03 2.64 8.17
C ILE A 178 -11.53 2.64 8.48
N MET A 179 -10.89 1.47 8.37
CA MET A 179 -9.43 1.37 8.33
C MET A 179 -8.97 1.31 6.88
N VAL A 180 -8.10 2.24 6.49
CA VAL A 180 -7.57 2.36 5.15
C VAL A 180 -6.16 1.78 5.10
N PHE A 181 -5.90 0.90 4.16
CA PHE A 181 -4.56 0.41 3.84
C PHE A 181 -4.14 0.98 2.49
N ASN A 182 -3.05 1.72 2.48
CA ASN A 182 -2.41 2.19 1.26
C ASN A 182 -0.90 2.12 1.43
N SER A 183 -0.26 1.26 0.67
CA SER A 183 1.09 0.80 1.00
C SER A 183 2.17 1.87 0.85
N CYS A 184 2.02 2.83 -0.08
CA CYS A 184 2.99 3.91 -0.31
C CYS A 184 2.41 5.32 -0.29
N SER A 185 1.11 5.47 -0.45
CA SER A 185 0.40 6.76 -0.47
C SER A 185 1.00 7.77 -1.47
N HIS A 186 1.32 7.30 -2.69
CA HIS A 186 1.87 8.17 -3.74
C HIS A 186 0.93 9.31 -4.13
N GLY A 187 -0.39 9.06 -4.04
CA GLY A 187 -1.42 10.08 -4.23
C GLY A 187 -1.54 11.09 -3.10
N GLY A 188 -0.78 10.91 -2.01
CA GLY A 188 -0.81 11.72 -0.79
C GLY A 188 -1.79 11.17 0.25
N ALA A 189 -1.31 10.94 1.48
CA ALA A 189 -2.09 10.31 2.55
C ALA A 189 -3.37 11.10 2.89
N ASP A 190 -3.29 12.42 2.95
CA ASP A 190 -4.44 13.29 3.18
C ASP A 190 -5.48 13.23 2.06
N ASN A 191 -5.06 13.07 0.79
CA ASN A 191 -5.95 12.85 -0.34
C ASN A 191 -6.64 11.48 -0.21
N ILE A 192 -5.89 10.42 0.07
CA ILE A 192 -6.40 9.05 0.23
C ILE A 192 -7.47 8.97 1.32
N ILE A 193 -7.24 9.62 2.45
CA ILE A 193 -8.23 9.68 3.55
C ILE A 193 -9.52 10.38 3.07
N ARG A 194 -9.41 11.50 2.35
CA ARG A 194 -10.59 12.20 1.80
C ARG A 194 -11.30 11.39 0.72
N GLU A 195 -10.56 10.75 -0.18
CA GLU A 195 -11.11 9.86 -1.23
C GLU A 195 -11.92 8.72 -0.61
N THR A 196 -11.44 8.16 0.51
CA THR A 196 -12.16 7.14 1.27
C THR A 196 -13.44 7.72 1.91
N ALA A 197 -13.37 8.91 2.49
CA ALA A 197 -14.53 9.59 3.05
C ALA A 197 -15.59 9.93 1.99
N GLU A 198 -15.17 10.22 0.75
CA GLU A 198 -16.11 10.40 -0.37
C GLU A 198 -16.83 9.10 -0.76
N THR A 199 -16.17 7.95 -0.67
CA THR A 199 -16.80 6.64 -0.88
C THR A 199 -17.80 6.31 0.21
N TRP A 200 -17.51 6.68 1.45
CA TRP A 200 -18.27 6.32 2.63
C TRP A 200 -18.62 7.56 3.47
N PRO A 201 -19.49 8.43 2.97
CA PRO A 201 -19.76 9.75 3.55
C PRO A 201 -20.38 9.69 4.95
N ASP A 202 -21.06 8.59 5.28
CA ASP A 202 -21.72 8.40 6.58
C ASP A 202 -20.87 7.59 7.57
N ARG A 203 -19.60 7.31 7.20
CA ARG A 203 -18.68 6.52 8.04
C ARG A 203 -17.47 7.35 8.45
N HIS A 204 -17.09 7.24 9.71
CA HIS A 204 -15.83 7.79 10.20
C HIS A 204 -14.63 7.03 9.61
N ILE A 205 -13.61 7.76 9.17
CA ILE A 205 -12.33 7.15 8.77
C ILE A 205 -11.48 7.05 10.04
N TYR A 206 -11.35 5.82 10.55
CA TYR A 206 -10.64 5.57 11.80
C TYR A 206 -9.13 5.76 11.67
N GLY A 207 -8.53 5.21 10.60
CA GLY A 207 -7.09 5.31 10.44
C GLY A 207 -6.57 4.90 9.09
N ILE A 208 -5.26 5.08 8.93
CA ILE A 208 -4.50 4.66 7.75
C ILE A 208 -3.30 3.79 8.16
N VAL A 209 -3.02 2.75 7.35
CA VAL A 209 -1.88 1.84 7.50
C VAL A 209 -1.07 1.82 6.22
N GLY A 210 0.24 2.06 6.31
CA GLY A 210 1.19 1.96 5.20
C GLY A 210 2.27 3.04 5.20
N GLY A 211 3.08 3.07 4.17
CA GLY A 211 4.06 4.12 3.93
C GLY A 211 3.42 5.41 3.41
N LEU A 212 4.03 6.54 3.72
CA LEU A 212 3.55 7.85 3.29
C LEU A 212 4.45 8.50 2.23
N HIS A 213 5.39 7.75 1.70
CA HIS A 213 6.36 8.15 0.66
C HIS A 213 7.10 9.48 0.95
N LEU A 214 7.55 9.66 2.21
CA LEU A 214 8.11 10.92 2.70
C LEU A 214 9.64 10.93 2.82
N PHE A 215 10.33 9.79 2.61
CA PHE A 215 11.76 9.63 2.86
C PHE A 215 12.69 10.64 2.15
N ARG A 216 12.16 11.39 1.17
CA ARG A 216 12.85 12.49 0.48
C ARG A 216 12.25 13.87 0.73
N SER A 217 11.20 13.94 1.55
CA SER A 217 10.52 15.19 1.87
C SER A 217 11.29 16.00 2.89
N SER A 218 11.26 17.31 2.76
CA SER A 218 11.81 18.24 3.76
C SER A 218 10.98 18.22 5.05
N ASP A 219 11.57 18.63 6.16
CA ASP A 219 10.89 18.75 7.44
C ASP A 219 9.62 19.62 7.34
N GLU A 220 9.68 20.71 6.57
CA GLU A 220 8.56 21.62 6.35
C GLU A 220 7.40 20.93 5.60
N GLU A 221 7.72 20.15 4.57
CA GLU A 221 6.71 19.39 3.81
C GLU A 221 6.02 18.34 4.66
N VAL A 222 6.77 17.67 5.55
CA VAL A 222 6.22 16.67 6.48
C VAL A 222 5.31 17.34 7.52
N ARG A 223 5.71 18.48 8.10
CA ARG A 223 4.86 19.25 9.02
C ARG A 223 3.59 19.76 8.34
N ALA A 224 3.69 20.22 7.11
CA ALA A 224 2.53 20.65 6.33
C ALA A 224 1.55 19.47 6.07
N LEU A 225 2.08 18.27 5.75
CA LEU A 225 1.25 17.06 5.60
C LEU A 225 0.60 16.67 6.93
N ALA A 226 1.35 16.69 8.03
CA ALA A 226 0.80 16.40 9.36
C ALA A 226 -0.38 17.31 9.72
N GLY A 227 -0.28 18.61 9.39
CA GLY A 227 -1.41 19.56 9.54
C GLY A 227 -2.65 19.11 8.76
N ARG A 228 -2.49 18.73 7.49
CA ARG A 228 -3.62 18.26 6.66
C ARG A 228 -4.19 16.91 7.12
N ILE A 229 -3.34 16.00 7.62
CA ILE A 229 -3.81 14.74 8.23
C ILE A 229 -4.62 15.04 9.50
N ARG A 230 -4.15 15.95 10.35
CA ARG A 230 -4.90 16.38 11.55
C ARG A 230 -6.29 16.91 11.19
N GLU A 231 -6.41 17.67 10.12
CA GLU A 231 -7.70 18.22 9.63
C GLU A 231 -8.68 17.12 9.17
N THR A 232 -8.21 15.93 8.82
CA THR A 232 -9.10 14.80 8.47
C THR A 232 -9.78 14.17 9.68
N GLY A 233 -9.26 14.40 10.89
CA GLY A 233 -9.83 13.87 12.13
C GLY A 233 -9.59 12.38 12.35
N ILE A 234 -8.69 11.70 11.60
CA ILE A 234 -8.37 10.28 11.83
C ILE A 234 -7.70 10.09 13.20
N GLU A 235 -7.89 8.91 13.78
CA GLU A 235 -7.43 8.55 15.11
C GLU A 235 -6.15 7.71 15.12
N ALA A 236 -5.77 7.12 13.97
CA ALA A 236 -4.60 6.25 13.88
C ALA A 236 -3.86 6.37 12.54
N VAL A 237 -2.53 6.48 12.61
CA VAL A 237 -1.62 6.45 11.46
C VAL A 237 -0.53 5.42 11.78
N TYR A 238 -0.65 4.20 11.26
CA TYR A 238 0.40 3.19 11.35
C TYR A 238 1.31 3.34 10.14
N THR A 239 2.53 3.83 10.34
CA THR A 239 3.41 4.14 9.22
C THR A 239 4.86 3.70 9.40
N GLY A 240 5.49 3.29 8.31
CA GLY A 240 6.85 2.81 8.18
C GLY A 240 7.28 2.80 6.72
N HIS A 241 7.94 1.74 6.26
CA HIS A 241 8.33 1.51 4.88
C HIS A 241 8.96 2.75 4.21
N CYS A 242 8.31 3.35 3.23
CA CYS A 242 8.79 4.51 2.49
C CYS A 242 8.54 5.87 3.18
N THR A 243 8.09 5.88 4.44
CA THR A 243 7.94 7.11 5.23
C THR A 243 9.29 7.72 5.60
N GLY A 244 10.26 6.89 6.01
CA GLY A 244 11.57 7.34 6.48
C GLY A 244 11.59 7.65 7.98
N GLU A 245 12.73 7.38 8.64
CA GLU A 245 12.89 7.55 10.10
C GLU A 245 12.70 9.00 10.55
N ARG A 246 13.42 9.94 9.91
CA ARG A 246 13.34 11.37 10.24
C ARG A 246 11.93 11.91 10.08
N GLN A 247 11.26 11.50 9.01
CA GLN A 247 9.89 11.93 8.69
C GLN A 247 8.87 11.32 9.66
N PHE A 248 9.10 10.08 10.09
CA PHE A 248 8.30 9.44 11.14
C PHE A 248 8.39 10.23 12.45
N GLU A 249 9.60 10.62 12.89
CA GLU A 249 9.78 11.41 14.11
C GLU A 249 9.04 12.75 14.05
N ILE A 250 9.10 13.44 12.90
CA ILE A 250 8.36 14.70 12.72
C ILE A 250 6.84 14.47 12.78
N LEU A 251 6.33 13.43 12.12
CA LEU A 251 4.91 13.07 12.21
C LEU A 251 4.50 12.79 13.66
N LYS A 252 5.35 12.09 14.41
CA LYS A 252 5.13 11.78 15.84
C LYS A 252 5.16 13.05 16.72
N GLU A 253 6.07 13.98 16.43
CA GLU A 253 6.11 15.31 17.09
C GLU A 253 4.83 16.10 16.86
N GLU A 254 4.33 16.10 15.61
CA GLU A 254 3.16 16.90 15.19
C GLU A 254 1.81 16.28 15.59
N LEU A 255 1.67 14.96 15.46
CA LEU A 255 0.38 14.26 15.61
C LEU A 255 0.28 13.46 16.92
N GLY A 256 1.37 13.35 17.69
CA GLY A 256 1.36 12.67 18.99
C GLY A 256 1.02 11.18 18.87
N ASP A 257 0.16 10.70 19.74
CA ASP A 257 -0.17 9.27 19.86
C ASP A 257 -1.01 8.71 18.71
N VAL A 258 -1.50 9.56 17.82
CA VAL A 258 -2.14 9.16 16.56
C VAL A 258 -1.14 8.39 15.68
N VAL A 259 0.15 8.72 15.72
CA VAL A 259 1.20 8.08 14.91
C VAL A 259 1.81 6.89 15.63
N CYS A 260 1.70 5.72 15.00
CA CYS A 260 2.23 4.45 15.48
C CYS A 260 3.24 3.89 14.46
N PRO A 261 4.35 3.27 14.93
CA PRO A 261 5.33 2.68 14.03
C PRO A 261 4.79 1.40 13.38
N LEU A 262 5.05 1.26 12.07
CA LEU A 262 4.86 0.03 11.33
C LEU A 262 6.18 -0.77 11.32
N TYR A 263 6.10 -2.09 11.45
CA TYR A 263 7.27 -2.98 11.40
C TYR A 263 6.82 -4.43 11.15
N THR A 264 7.69 -5.24 10.58
CA THR A 264 7.47 -6.68 10.37
C THR A 264 7.17 -7.38 11.69
N GLY A 265 6.05 -8.09 11.76
CA GLY A 265 5.55 -8.79 12.94
C GLY A 265 4.58 -7.98 13.81
N LEU A 266 4.26 -6.73 13.45
CA LEU A 266 3.22 -5.96 14.12
C LEU A 266 1.85 -6.59 13.86
N GLU A 267 1.04 -6.71 14.92
CA GLU A 267 -0.39 -7.02 14.83
C GLU A 267 -1.20 -5.76 15.19
N ILE A 268 -2.14 -5.41 14.33
CA ILE A 268 -3.10 -4.30 14.50
C ILE A 268 -4.48 -4.91 14.67
N VAL A 269 -5.15 -4.60 15.78
CA VAL A 269 -6.52 -5.07 16.09
C VAL A 269 -7.45 -3.88 16.18
N VAL A 270 -8.54 -3.90 15.38
CA VAL A 270 -9.56 -2.86 15.32
C VAL A 270 -10.96 -3.47 15.35
#